data_85a209948d9e43a6036e32fc25258d90
#
_entry.id   85a209948d9e43a6036e32fc25258d90
#
_cell.length_a   1.000
_cell.length_b   1.000
_cell.length_c   1.000
_cell.angle_alpha   90.00
_cell.angle_beta   90.00
_cell.angle_gamma   90.00
#
_symmetry.space_group_name_H-M   'P 1'
#
loop_
_entity.id
_entity.type
_entity.pdbx_description
1 polymer ?
#
loop_
_entity_poly.entity_id
_entity_poly.type
_entity_poly.pdbx_seq_one_letter_code
_entity_poly.pdbx_strand_id
1 'polypeptide(L)'
;CECENGFPEPTEAAEEINAITYKFFGKDTKYVFGTQPWEHNDPTIKYFYCQNEKQLLKTFLEEYKKNYPDIITGWNVDQFDITYLYNRINKLFGSTIADQLSPWNITTVREWDTFNKKQQAYTLTGIEVVDYLQLYQKFTFKRRDSYKLENISQIELGKGKINYEEFGAMHLFYKKDYQKFLEYNVRDVTLVEELEDKLGLMGLLLAMSYSAKCNYLDAFRQVRYWDILIFNRLKQQNIIVPPSRTGQPKKQKFMGAYVKEPQVGMHEWVVSFDLNSLYPHLIMQYNISPETSVESSDVTLSIDKMLNKEIDIQSHYATTPNGARFSKRKQGFLPEILENLYDERVLWKNKMIEYQKEFESTDDPKRKQELNRQIAIAYNNQMVRKISLNSAYGAIGNEWFRYFELSLAEAVTSSGQLAIKWVEKAVNMYLNTILDTEDDYVVAIDTDSIYVRFDELIKKVNPKNPVDFLDQVANGKMQEVINKCYEELAEYTNAYQNKMNMGREVIADKGI
;
A
#
# COMPACT_ATOMS: atom_id res chain seq x y z
N CYS A 1 -10.17 -1.03 -30.43
CA CYS A 1 -9.72 -0.27 -31.62
C CYS A 1 -8.98 -1.16 -32.60
N GLU A 2 -8.88 -0.72 -33.85
CA GLU A 2 -8.02 -1.33 -34.85
C GLU A 2 -6.55 -1.22 -34.42
N CYS A 3 -5.71 -2.19 -34.83
CA CYS A 3 -4.33 -2.25 -34.39
C CYS A 3 -3.41 -2.91 -35.45
N GLU A 4 -3.57 -2.54 -36.71
CA GLU A 4 -2.83 -3.15 -37.82
C GLU A 4 -1.31 -2.96 -37.70
N ASN A 5 -0.88 -1.83 -37.13
CA ASN A 5 0.53 -1.49 -36.88
C ASN A 5 0.91 -1.56 -35.39
N GLY A 6 0.24 -2.40 -34.61
CA GLY A 6 0.32 -2.44 -33.15
C GLY A 6 -0.77 -1.59 -32.48
N PHE A 7 -0.78 -1.53 -31.14
CA PHE A 7 -1.74 -0.68 -30.44
C PHE A 7 -1.48 0.79 -30.74
N PRO A 8 -2.50 1.55 -31.22
CA PRO A 8 -2.33 2.95 -31.57
C PRO A 8 -2.08 3.82 -30.33
N GLU A 9 -1.34 4.91 -30.55
CA GLU A 9 -1.08 5.89 -29.48
C GLU A 9 -2.40 6.57 -29.06
N PRO A 10 -2.76 6.56 -27.77
CA PRO A 10 -4.04 7.12 -27.30
C PRO A 10 -4.20 8.63 -27.58
N THR A 11 -3.08 9.36 -27.63
CA THR A 11 -3.09 10.79 -27.93
C THR A 11 -3.45 11.12 -29.38
N GLU A 12 -3.14 10.23 -30.31
CA GLU A 12 -3.44 10.38 -31.72
C GLU A 12 -4.82 9.83 -32.07
N ALA A 13 -5.26 8.78 -31.40
CA ALA A 13 -6.51 8.04 -31.64
C ALA A 13 -6.77 7.85 -33.13
N ALA A 14 -5.76 7.33 -33.87
CA ALA A 14 -5.79 7.24 -35.31
C ALA A 14 -6.79 6.23 -35.83
N GLU A 15 -6.90 5.09 -35.16
CA GLU A 15 -7.63 3.91 -35.60
C GLU A 15 -9.08 3.87 -35.09
N GLU A 16 -9.95 3.18 -35.80
CA GLU A 16 -11.37 3.08 -35.47
C GLU A 16 -11.63 2.22 -34.22
N ILE A 17 -12.63 2.60 -33.43
CA ILE A 17 -13.11 1.82 -32.30
C ILE A 17 -14.13 0.80 -32.82
N ASN A 18 -13.82 -0.49 -32.68
CA ASN A 18 -14.65 -1.61 -33.20
C ASN A 18 -15.61 -2.18 -32.17
N ALA A 19 -15.27 -2.07 -30.88
CA ALA A 19 -16.10 -2.52 -29.78
C ALA A 19 -15.88 -1.70 -28.52
N ILE A 20 -16.94 -1.54 -27.72
CA ILE A 20 -16.90 -1.00 -26.36
C ILE A 20 -17.72 -1.93 -25.47
N THR A 21 -17.16 -2.31 -24.32
CA THR A 21 -17.90 -3.04 -23.29
C THR A 21 -17.75 -2.35 -21.95
N TYR A 22 -18.86 -2.19 -21.24
CA TYR A 22 -18.85 -1.78 -19.83
C TYR A 22 -19.92 -2.51 -19.03
N LYS A 23 -19.73 -2.52 -17.70
CA LYS A 23 -20.65 -3.10 -16.73
C LYS A 23 -20.68 -2.24 -15.48
N PHE A 24 -21.85 -2.08 -14.86
CA PHE A 24 -21.95 -1.48 -13.55
C PHE A 24 -21.64 -2.53 -12.47
N PHE A 25 -20.75 -2.20 -11.55
CA PHE A 25 -20.40 -3.09 -10.44
C PHE A 25 -21.64 -3.50 -9.64
N GLY A 26 -21.76 -4.77 -9.33
CA GLY A 26 -22.92 -5.34 -8.62
C GLY A 26 -24.21 -5.44 -9.47
N LYS A 27 -24.13 -5.21 -10.78
CA LYS A 27 -25.22 -5.50 -11.75
C LYS A 27 -24.78 -6.60 -12.68
N ASP A 28 -25.70 -7.48 -13.07
CA ASP A 28 -25.36 -8.58 -13.99
C ASP A 28 -25.24 -8.12 -15.45
N THR A 29 -25.94 -7.04 -15.81
CA THR A 29 -26.02 -6.57 -17.20
C THR A 29 -24.70 -6.01 -17.70
N LYS A 30 -24.20 -6.59 -18.79
CA LYS A 30 -23.07 -6.13 -19.58
C LYS A 30 -23.57 -5.38 -20.82
N TYR A 31 -23.10 -4.17 -21.01
CA TYR A 31 -23.44 -3.34 -22.17
C TYR A 31 -22.32 -3.47 -23.20
N VAL A 32 -22.65 -4.00 -24.37
CA VAL A 32 -21.67 -4.29 -25.43
C VAL A 32 -22.10 -3.58 -26.71
N PHE A 33 -21.20 -2.80 -27.28
CA PHE A 33 -21.41 -2.07 -28.54
C PHE A 33 -20.41 -2.59 -29.57
N GLY A 34 -20.89 -2.89 -30.74
CA GLY A 34 -20.06 -3.44 -31.81
C GLY A 34 -20.55 -3.06 -33.21
N THR A 35 -19.66 -3.25 -34.21
CA THR A 35 -19.90 -2.84 -35.61
C THR A 35 -20.34 -3.98 -36.54
N GLN A 36 -20.45 -5.20 -36.02
CA GLN A 36 -20.99 -6.35 -36.79
C GLN A 36 -22.05 -7.09 -35.97
N PRO A 37 -22.96 -7.84 -36.58
CA PRO A 37 -23.91 -8.69 -35.87
C PRO A 37 -23.21 -9.67 -34.94
N TRP A 38 -23.79 -9.93 -33.77
CA TRP A 38 -23.30 -10.89 -32.79
C TRP A 38 -24.44 -11.75 -32.25
N GLU A 39 -24.28 -13.05 -32.36
CA GLU A 39 -25.20 -14.03 -31.80
C GLU A 39 -24.62 -14.53 -30.46
N HIS A 40 -25.36 -14.38 -29.37
CA HIS A 40 -24.97 -14.83 -28.05
C HIS A 40 -26.15 -15.39 -27.26
N ASN A 41 -25.89 -16.32 -26.35
CA ASN A 41 -26.90 -16.95 -25.49
C ASN A 41 -26.85 -16.44 -24.04
N ASP A 42 -25.98 -15.47 -23.71
CA ASP A 42 -25.89 -14.91 -22.38
C ASP A 42 -26.99 -13.86 -22.16
N PRO A 43 -28.00 -14.13 -21.30
CA PRO A 43 -29.12 -13.21 -21.06
C PRO A 43 -28.66 -11.91 -20.33
N THR A 44 -27.47 -11.89 -19.79
CA THR A 44 -26.90 -10.71 -19.10
C THR A 44 -26.29 -9.71 -20.09
N ILE A 45 -26.09 -10.08 -21.34
CA ILE A 45 -25.51 -9.21 -22.35
C ILE A 45 -26.62 -8.41 -23.06
N LYS A 46 -26.48 -7.09 -23.06
CA LYS A 46 -27.25 -6.16 -23.86
C LYS A 46 -26.37 -5.68 -25.00
N TYR A 47 -26.56 -6.27 -26.18
CA TYR A 47 -25.78 -5.96 -27.37
C TYR A 47 -26.43 -4.85 -28.19
N PHE A 48 -25.61 -3.86 -28.61
CA PHE A 48 -26.00 -2.78 -29.52
C PHE A 48 -25.21 -2.90 -30.81
N TYR A 49 -25.88 -3.42 -31.83
CA TYR A 49 -25.32 -3.45 -33.18
C TYR A 49 -25.34 -2.05 -33.81
N CYS A 50 -24.22 -1.61 -34.33
CA CYS A 50 -24.03 -0.33 -35.00
C CYS A 50 -23.40 -0.54 -36.39
N GLN A 51 -23.88 0.17 -37.39
CA GLN A 51 -23.41 -0.03 -38.78
C GLN A 51 -21.98 0.45 -39.01
N ASN A 52 -21.49 1.37 -38.18
CA ASN A 52 -20.15 1.94 -38.25
C ASN A 52 -19.76 2.57 -36.92
N GLU A 53 -18.49 2.96 -36.81
CA GLU A 53 -17.92 3.59 -35.61
C GLU A 53 -18.69 4.85 -35.14
N LYS A 54 -19.10 5.72 -36.08
CA LYS A 54 -19.81 6.95 -35.72
C LYS A 54 -21.16 6.66 -35.05
N GLN A 55 -21.85 5.64 -35.49
CA GLN A 55 -23.08 5.17 -34.85
C GLN A 55 -22.77 4.52 -33.50
N LEU A 56 -21.73 3.70 -33.43
CA LEU A 56 -21.29 3.06 -32.18
C LEU A 56 -21.02 4.09 -31.09
N LEU A 57 -20.23 5.11 -31.38
CA LEU A 57 -19.87 6.15 -30.40
C LEU A 57 -21.09 6.99 -29.98
N LYS A 58 -22.00 7.31 -30.88
CA LYS A 58 -23.26 8.00 -30.55
C LYS A 58 -24.14 7.15 -29.65
N THR A 59 -24.39 5.88 -30.03
CA THR A 59 -25.20 4.98 -29.23
C THR A 59 -24.61 4.71 -27.86
N PHE A 60 -23.26 4.57 -27.78
CA PHE A 60 -22.54 4.46 -26.52
C PHE A 60 -22.79 5.71 -25.65
N LEU A 61 -22.58 6.92 -26.15
CA LEU A 61 -22.80 8.15 -25.41
C LEU A 61 -24.25 8.31 -24.94
N GLU A 62 -25.23 7.92 -25.78
CA GLU A 62 -26.66 7.95 -25.42
C GLU A 62 -27.00 7.02 -24.26
N GLU A 63 -26.47 5.77 -24.26
CA GLU A 63 -26.66 4.83 -23.16
C GLU A 63 -25.88 5.22 -21.91
N TYR A 64 -24.63 5.65 -22.06
CA TYR A 64 -23.76 6.08 -20.97
C TYR A 64 -24.33 7.27 -20.18
N LYS A 65 -24.87 8.27 -20.88
CA LYS A 65 -25.49 9.45 -20.28
C LYS A 65 -26.78 9.16 -19.49
N LYS A 66 -27.44 8.03 -19.70
CA LYS A 66 -28.62 7.66 -18.92
C LYS A 66 -28.32 7.41 -17.45
N ASN A 67 -27.08 6.90 -17.16
CA ASN A 67 -26.60 6.59 -15.84
C ASN A 67 -25.11 6.86 -15.77
N TYR A 68 -24.71 8.10 -15.56
CA TYR A 68 -23.30 8.40 -15.31
C TYR A 68 -22.80 7.70 -14.04
N PRO A 69 -21.64 7.01 -14.08
CA PRO A 69 -21.05 6.43 -12.88
C PRO A 69 -20.37 7.50 -12.02
N ASP A 70 -20.25 7.27 -10.73
CA ASP A 70 -19.40 8.08 -9.87
C ASP A 70 -17.91 7.77 -10.08
N ILE A 71 -17.62 6.49 -10.37
CA ILE A 71 -16.26 5.99 -10.59
C ILE A 71 -16.23 5.11 -11.84
N ILE A 72 -15.22 5.32 -12.70
CA ILE A 72 -14.86 4.40 -13.78
C ILE A 72 -13.60 3.66 -13.36
N THR A 73 -13.59 2.34 -13.56
CA THR A 73 -12.41 1.51 -13.36
C THR A 73 -12.23 0.53 -14.51
N GLY A 74 -11.01 0.06 -14.68
CA GLY A 74 -10.60 -0.90 -15.68
C GLY A 74 -9.09 -1.09 -15.64
N TRP A 75 -8.56 -2.00 -16.44
CA TRP A 75 -7.14 -2.28 -16.48
C TRP A 75 -6.41 -1.32 -17.44
N ASN A 76 -5.60 -0.41 -16.94
CA ASN A 76 -4.96 0.67 -17.69
C ASN A 76 -5.95 1.68 -18.29
N VAL A 77 -7.11 1.80 -17.69
CA VAL A 77 -8.27 2.54 -18.22
C VAL A 77 -8.01 4.04 -18.35
N ASP A 78 -7.24 4.64 -17.43
CA ASP A 78 -6.97 6.07 -17.40
C ASP A 78 -6.07 6.50 -18.59
N GLN A 79 -4.98 5.75 -18.80
CA GLN A 79 -3.99 6.10 -19.81
C GLN A 79 -4.38 5.61 -21.22
N PHE A 80 -5.17 4.54 -21.34
CA PHE A 80 -5.55 3.99 -22.64
C PHE A 80 -7.02 4.23 -22.97
N ASP A 81 -7.95 3.55 -22.29
CA ASP A 81 -9.35 3.50 -22.76
C ASP A 81 -10.03 4.86 -22.75
N ILE A 82 -9.99 5.59 -21.64
CA ILE A 82 -10.64 6.91 -21.53
C ILE A 82 -9.93 7.93 -22.40
N THR A 83 -8.61 7.90 -22.42
CA THR A 83 -7.82 8.84 -23.23
C THR A 83 -8.04 8.61 -24.71
N TYR A 84 -8.05 7.34 -25.16
CA TYR A 84 -8.35 6.99 -26.55
C TYR A 84 -9.77 7.38 -26.94
N LEU A 85 -10.75 7.02 -26.10
CA LEU A 85 -12.16 7.30 -26.34
C LEU A 85 -12.43 8.80 -26.47
N TYR A 86 -11.90 9.61 -25.54
CA TYR A 86 -12.04 11.06 -25.59
C TYR A 86 -11.44 11.64 -26.88
N ASN A 87 -10.20 11.29 -27.20
CA ASN A 87 -9.50 11.80 -28.38
C ASN A 87 -10.19 11.35 -29.68
N ARG A 88 -10.70 10.13 -29.73
CA ARG A 88 -11.42 9.61 -30.90
C ARG A 88 -12.76 10.33 -31.11
N ILE A 89 -13.53 10.53 -30.07
CA ILE A 89 -14.78 11.29 -30.12
C ILE A 89 -14.50 12.74 -30.52
N ASN A 90 -13.48 13.36 -29.94
CA ASN A 90 -13.08 14.72 -30.29
C ASN A 90 -12.69 14.85 -31.78
N LYS A 91 -11.92 13.88 -32.29
CA LYS A 91 -11.50 13.84 -33.70
C LYS A 91 -12.68 13.74 -34.67
N LEU A 92 -13.71 12.97 -34.32
CA LEU A 92 -14.86 12.69 -35.20
C LEU A 92 -16.02 13.68 -35.06
N PHE A 93 -16.21 14.26 -33.87
CA PHE A 93 -17.40 15.05 -33.54
C PHE A 93 -17.09 16.39 -32.84
N GLY A 94 -15.82 16.66 -32.49
CA GLY A 94 -15.39 17.85 -31.76
C GLY A 94 -15.48 17.73 -30.25
N SER A 95 -14.79 18.66 -29.55
CA SER A 95 -14.64 18.63 -28.10
C SER A 95 -15.96 18.72 -27.34
N THR A 96 -16.93 19.50 -27.83
CA THR A 96 -18.26 19.62 -27.20
C THR A 96 -18.98 18.28 -27.05
N ILE A 97 -18.76 17.35 -27.99
CA ILE A 97 -19.34 15.99 -27.89
C ILE A 97 -18.48 15.11 -27.01
N ALA A 98 -17.14 15.24 -27.09
CA ALA A 98 -16.21 14.48 -26.24
C ALA A 98 -16.40 14.85 -24.76
N ASP A 99 -16.65 16.11 -24.44
CA ASP A 99 -16.91 16.58 -23.08
C ASP A 99 -18.16 15.95 -22.44
N GLN A 100 -19.08 15.37 -23.24
CA GLN A 100 -20.23 14.62 -22.73
C GLN A 100 -19.86 13.30 -22.06
N LEU A 101 -18.59 12.90 -22.05
CA LEU A 101 -18.09 11.86 -21.15
C LEU A 101 -18.14 12.30 -19.69
N SER A 102 -18.11 13.60 -19.41
CA SER A 102 -18.37 14.21 -18.11
C SER A 102 -19.85 14.59 -17.96
N PRO A 103 -20.50 14.31 -16.83
CA PRO A 103 -21.90 14.71 -16.58
C PRO A 103 -22.07 16.24 -16.57
N TRP A 104 -20.99 17.00 -16.35
CA TRP A 104 -21.02 18.46 -16.36
C TRP A 104 -20.50 19.07 -17.68
N ASN A 105 -20.15 18.22 -18.65
CA ASN A 105 -19.52 18.62 -19.91
C ASN A 105 -18.23 19.44 -19.70
N ILE A 106 -17.47 19.09 -18.66
CA ILE A 106 -16.21 19.72 -18.31
C ILE A 106 -15.14 18.64 -18.23
N THR A 107 -14.17 18.73 -19.12
CA THR A 107 -13.03 17.83 -19.17
C THR A 107 -11.75 18.65 -19.14
N THR A 108 -10.77 18.21 -18.35
CA THR A 108 -9.44 18.83 -18.29
C THR A 108 -8.38 17.82 -18.63
N VAL A 109 -7.40 18.25 -19.44
CA VAL A 109 -6.26 17.41 -19.81
C VAL A 109 -5.19 17.46 -18.72
N ARG A 110 -4.60 16.31 -18.44
CA ARG A 110 -3.40 16.16 -17.61
C ARG A 110 -2.27 15.67 -18.51
N GLU A 111 -1.18 16.40 -18.57
CA GLU A 111 -0.01 16.06 -19.38
C GLU A 111 1.20 15.90 -18.48
N TRP A 112 2.04 14.93 -18.80
CA TRP A 112 3.32 14.71 -18.11
C TRP A 112 4.31 14.02 -19.04
N ASP A 113 5.60 14.22 -18.77
CA ASP A 113 6.68 13.60 -19.54
C ASP A 113 7.16 12.32 -18.84
N THR A 114 7.26 11.23 -19.60
CA THR A 114 7.84 9.96 -19.14
C THR A 114 8.80 9.43 -20.19
N PHE A 115 10.09 9.28 -19.84
CA PHE A 115 11.13 8.73 -20.73
C PHE A 115 11.11 9.31 -22.17
N ASN A 116 11.07 10.64 -22.29
CA ASN A 116 10.99 11.37 -23.57
C ASN A 116 9.69 11.16 -24.38
N LYS A 117 8.63 10.61 -23.79
CA LYS A 117 7.30 10.59 -24.37
C LYS A 117 6.35 11.45 -23.56
N LYS A 118 5.57 12.29 -24.26
CA LYS A 118 4.44 12.99 -23.63
C LYS A 118 3.32 12.00 -23.40
N GLN A 119 2.90 11.91 -22.14
CA GLN A 119 1.73 11.17 -21.72
C GLN A 119 0.58 12.14 -21.48
N GLN A 120 -0.63 11.67 -21.73
CA GLN A 120 -1.84 12.45 -21.58
C GLN A 120 -2.93 11.59 -20.93
N ALA A 121 -3.72 12.19 -20.06
CA ALA A 121 -4.95 11.60 -19.55
C ALA A 121 -5.99 12.68 -19.29
N TYR A 122 -7.24 12.29 -19.15
CA TYR A 122 -8.36 13.22 -18.98
C TYR A 122 -8.98 13.10 -17.60
N THR A 123 -9.29 14.24 -17.00
CA THR A 123 -10.14 14.33 -15.82
C THR A 123 -11.55 14.68 -16.28
N LEU A 124 -12.49 13.77 -16.03
CA LEU A 124 -13.90 13.95 -16.33
C LEU A 124 -14.59 14.55 -15.09
N THR A 125 -14.88 15.86 -15.10
CA THR A 125 -15.49 16.50 -13.92
C THR A 125 -16.81 15.83 -13.54
N GLY A 126 -16.91 15.39 -12.28
CA GLY A 126 -18.06 14.63 -11.75
C GLY A 126 -17.89 13.11 -11.79
N ILE A 127 -16.81 12.61 -12.38
CA ILE A 127 -16.48 11.16 -12.41
C ILE A 127 -15.01 10.99 -12.05
N GLU A 128 -14.71 10.08 -11.12
CA GLU A 128 -13.33 9.69 -10.85
C GLU A 128 -12.92 8.50 -11.72
N VAL A 129 -11.81 8.62 -12.42
CA VAL A 129 -11.21 7.51 -13.17
C VAL A 129 -10.15 6.85 -12.28
N VAL A 130 -10.46 5.65 -11.79
CA VAL A 130 -9.61 4.90 -10.86
C VAL A 130 -9.07 3.66 -11.58
N ASP A 131 -7.83 3.72 -12.01
CA ASP A 131 -7.19 2.64 -12.74
C ASP A 131 -6.89 1.43 -11.86
N TYR A 132 -7.48 0.27 -12.18
CA TYR A 132 -7.31 -0.95 -11.40
C TYR A 132 -5.89 -1.51 -11.45
N LEU A 133 -5.14 -1.28 -12.53
CA LEU A 133 -3.72 -1.60 -12.61
C LEU A 133 -2.92 -0.82 -11.56
N GLN A 134 -3.22 0.47 -11.41
CA GLN A 134 -2.55 1.30 -10.38
C GLN A 134 -2.95 0.86 -8.97
N LEU A 135 -4.22 0.50 -8.74
CA LEU A 135 -4.67 -0.10 -7.48
C LEU A 135 -3.89 -1.36 -7.14
N TYR A 136 -3.79 -2.27 -8.11
CA TYR A 136 -3.05 -3.51 -7.93
C TYR A 136 -1.58 -3.26 -7.60
N GLN A 137 -0.90 -2.41 -8.35
CA GLN A 137 0.51 -2.05 -8.10
C GLN A 137 0.72 -1.39 -6.73
N LYS A 138 -0.24 -0.56 -6.29
CA LYS A 138 -0.14 0.19 -5.04
C LYS A 138 -0.37 -0.67 -3.80
N PHE A 139 -1.36 -1.55 -3.83
CA PHE A 139 -1.85 -2.25 -2.66
C PHE A 139 -1.46 -3.74 -2.60
N THR A 140 -0.83 -4.28 -3.65
CA THR A 140 -0.20 -5.60 -3.61
C THR A 140 1.31 -5.45 -3.46
N PHE A 141 1.86 -5.90 -2.34
CA PHE A 141 3.27 -5.69 -1.99
C PHE A 141 4.24 -6.63 -2.74
N LYS A 142 3.74 -7.55 -3.56
CA LYS A 142 4.56 -8.49 -4.33
C LYS A 142 4.86 -7.92 -5.71
N ARG A 143 6.14 -7.76 -6.04
CA ARG A 143 6.55 -7.44 -7.42
C ARG A 143 6.19 -8.58 -8.36
N ARG A 144 5.78 -8.22 -9.57
CA ARG A 144 5.43 -9.16 -10.65
C ARG A 144 6.34 -8.91 -11.85
N ASP A 145 6.67 -9.97 -12.57
CA ASP A 145 7.48 -9.88 -13.80
C ASP A 145 6.73 -9.15 -14.92
N SER A 146 5.41 -9.26 -14.91
CA SER A 146 4.54 -8.56 -15.86
C SER A 146 3.23 -8.13 -15.21
N TYR A 147 2.83 -6.90 -15.48
CA TYR A 147 1.55 -6.33 -15.03
C TYR A 147 0.47 -6.34 -16.14
N LYS A 148 0.61 -7.16 -17.18
CA LYS A 148 -0.45 -7.38 -18.15
C LYS A 148 -1.63 -8.08 -17.48
N LEU A 149 -2.87 -7.72 -17.87
CA LEU A 149 -4.09 -8.30 -17.29
C LEU A 149 -4.08 -9.84 -17.38
N GLU A 150 -3.62 -10.40 -18.50
CA GLU A 150 -3.45 -11.84 -18.65
C GLU A 150 -2.61 -12.47 -17.53
N ASN A 151 -1.41 -11.94 -17.31
CA ASN A 151 -0.49 -12.47 -16.31
C ASN A 151 -1.04 -12.35 -14.89
N ILE A 152 -1.60 -11.19 -14.56
CA ILE A 152 -2.16 -10.95 -13.22
C ILE A 152 -3.39 -11.83 -12.97
N SER A 153 -4.27 -11.96 -13.96
CA SER A 153 -5.44 -12.84 -13.85
C SER A 153 -5.06 -14.30 -13.67
N GLN A 154 -4.03 -14.79 -14.39
CA GLN A 154 -3.51 -16.15 -14.19
C GLN A 154 -2.96 -16.34 -12.77
N ILE A 155 -2.17 -15.40 -12.27
CA ILE A 155 -1.58 -15.48 -10.93
C ILE A 155 -2.66 -15.42 -9.84
N GLU A 156 -3.58 -14.47 -9.96
CA GLU A 156 -4.55 -14.23 -8.89
C GLU A 156 -5.79 -15.14 -8.99
N LEU A 157 -6.29 -15.41 -10.19
CA LEU A 157 -7.55 -16.13 -10.39
C LEU A 157 -7.34 -17.57 -10.88
N GLY A 158 -6.17 -17.91 -11.41
CA GLY A 158 -5.96 -19.17 -12.16
C GLY A 158 -6.71 -19.20 -13.48
N LYS A 159 -7.12 -18.03 -13.99
CA LYS A 159 -7.90 -17.87 -15.22
C LYS A 159 -7.29 -16.74 -16.04
N GLY A 160 -7.38 -16.83 -17.36
CA GLY A 160 -6.84 -15.82 -18.28
C GLY A 160 -7.88 -15.27 -19.24
N LYS A 161 -7.36 -14.52 -20.18
CA LYS A 161 -8.09 -14.03 -21.35
C LYS A 161 -8.44 -15.18 -22.31
N ILE A 162 -9.31 -14.91 -23.25
CA ILE A 162 -9.57 -15.84 -24.36
C ILE A 162 -8.33 -15.88 -25.26
N ASN A 163 -7.86 -17.08 -25.58
CA ASN A 163 -6.71 -17.25 -26.46
C ASN A 163 -7.11 -16.95 -27.92
N TYR A 164 -6.29 -16.14 -28.58
CA TYR A 164 -6.44 -15.76 -30.00
C TYR A 164 -5.16 -16.02 -30.82
N GLU A 165 -4.18 -16.76 -30.29
CA GLU A 165 -2.91 -17.06 -30.97
C GLU A 165 -3.11 -17.76 -32.32
N GLU A 166 -4.18 -18.51 -32.50
CA GLU A 166 -4.58 -19.15 -33.77
C GLU A 166 -4.78 -18.15 -34.91
N PHE A 167 -5.08 -16.88 -34.57
CA PHE A 167 -5.25 -15.81 -35.55
C PHE A 167 -3.94 -15.04 -35.82
N GLY A 168 -2.89 -15.26 -35.05
CA GLY A 168 -1.58 -14.65 -35.15
C GLY A 168 -1.50 -13.26 -34.53
N ALA A 169 -2.32 -12.31 -34.93
CA ALA A 169 -2.30 -10.94 -34.43
C ALA A 169 -3.71 -10.41 -34.13
N MET A 170 -3.81 -9.43 -33.23
CA MET A 170 -5.10 -8.85 -32.80
C MET A 170 -5.91 -8.28 -33.96
N HIS A 171 -5.26 -7.59 -34.91
CA HIS A 171 -5.94 -7.03 -36.09
C HIS A 171 -6.46 -8.08 -37.06
N LEU A 172 -5.89 -9.28 -37.07
CA LEU A 172 -6.42 -10.42 -37.85
C LEU A 172 -7.55 -11.10 -37.09
N PHE A 173 -7.49 -11.10 -35.75
CA PHE A 173 -8.49 -11.72 -34.92
C PHE A 173 -9.88 -11.11 -35.14
N TYR A 174 -10.06 -9.81 -34.94
CA TYR A 174 -11.38 -9.20 -35.14
C TYR A 174 -11.87 -9.18 -36.59
N LYS A 175 -10.96 -9.27 -37.58
CA LYS A 175 -11.32 -9.41 -39.01
C LYS A 175 -11.77 -10.81 -39.35
N LYS A 176 -11.21 -11.85 -38.76
CA LYS A 176 -11.51 -13.26 -39.05
C LYS A 176 -12.65 -13.81 -38.21
N ASP A 177 -12.71 -13.47 -36.93
CA ASP A 177 -13.72 -13.96 -36.01
C ASP A 177 -14.17 -12.84 -35.05
N TYR A 178 -15.10 -12.05 -35.52
CA TYR A 178 -15.65 -10.94 -34.76
C TYR A 178 -16.50 -11.40 -33.56
N GLN A 179 -17.12 -12.59 -33.64
CA GLN A 179 -17.90 -13.20 -32.56
C GLN A 179 -16.99 -13.43 -31.35
N LYS A 180 -15.94 -14.19 -31.55
CA LYS A 180 -14.95 -14.49 -30.51
C LYS A 180 -14.22 -13.23 -30.02
N PHE A 181 -14.03 -12.24 -30.88
CA PHE A 181 -13.46 -10.94 -30.47
C PHE A 181 -14.36 -10.18 -29.50
N LEU A 182 -15.68 -10.19 -29.66
CA LEU A 182 -16.61 -9.60 -28.70
C LEU A 182 -16.63 -10.37 -27.37
N GLU A 183 -16.57 -11.69 -27.41
CA GLU A 183 -16.40 -12.53 -26.21
C GLU A 183 -15.11 -12.18 -25.46
N TYR A 184 -14.00 -11.99 -26.19
CA TYR A 184 -12.74 -11.55 -25.64
C TYR A 184 -12.88 -10.19 -24.95
N ASN A 185 -13.55 -9.22 -25.58
CA ASN A 185 -13.76 -7.88 -25.02
C ASN A 185 -14.62 -7.93 -23.73
N VAL A 186 -15.67 -8.76 -23.72
CA VAL A 186 -16.49 -9.02 -22.52
C VAL A 186 -15.67 -9.71 -21.43
N ARG A 187 -14.78 -10.65 -21.80
CA ARG A 187 -13.93 -11.36 -20.85
C ARG A 187 -12.97 -10.42 -20.15
N ASP A 188 -12.39 -9.42 -20.81
CA ASP A 188 -11.50 -8.44 -20.21
C ASP A 188 -12.21 -7.65 -19.09
N VAL A 189 -13.45 -7.23 -19.29
CA VAL A 189 -14.27 -6.56 -18.27
C VAL A 189 -14.56 -7.50 -17.09
N THR A 190 -14.91 -8.75 -17.38
CA THR A 190 -15.23 -9.75 -16.35
C THR A 190 -14.01 -10.10 -15.50
N LEU A 191 -12.82 -10.17 -16.09
CA LEU A 191 -11.58 -10.42 -15.34
C LEU A 191 -11.28 -9.34 -14.30
N VAL A 192 -11.52 -8.07 -14.63
CA VAL A 192 -11.33 -6.97 -13.67
C VAL A 192 -12.34 -7.06 -12.52
N GLU A 193 -13.58 -7.43 -12.79
CA GLU A 193 -14.59 -7.68 -11.76
C GLU A 193 -14.21 -8.86 -10.87
N GLU A 194 -13.81 -10.01 -11.45
CA GLU A 194 -13.34 -11.18 -10.68
C GLU A 194 -12.11 -10.86 -9.82
N LEU A 195 -11.22 -9.97 -10.30
CA LEU A 195 -10.08 -9.49 -9.51
C LEU A 195 -10.54 -8.63 -8.32
N GLU A 196 -11.52 -7.73 -8.52
CA GLU A 196 -12.08 -6.94 -7.42
C GLU A 196 -12.82 -7.81 -6.41
N ASP A 197 -13.61 -8.78 -6.85
CA ASP A 197 -14.31 -9.73 -5.98
C ASP A 197 -13.34 -10.50 -5.08
N LYS A 198 -12.14 -10.84 -5.59
CA LYS A 198 -11.11 -11.54 -4.83
C LYS A 198 -10.27 -10.62 -3.95
N LEU A 199 -9.85 -9.48 -4.48
CA LEU A 199 -8.82 -8.63 -3.86
C LEU A 199 -9.41 -7.46 -3.06
N GLY A 200 -10.60 -6.97 -3.42
CA GLY A 200 -11.30 -5.88 -2.73
C GLY A 200 -10.55 -4.54 -2.72
N LEU A 201 -9.74 -4.27 -3.74
CA LEU A 201 -8.86 -3.10 -3.77
C LEU A 201 -9.62 -1.78 -3.92
N MET A 202 -10.73 -1.79 -4.68
CA MET A 202 -11.62 -0.64 -4.78
C MET A 202 -12.28 -0.36 -3.42
N GLY A 203 -12.78 -1.40 -2.76
CA GLY A 203 -13.33 -1.29 -1.40
C GLY A 203 -12.32 -0.73 -0.40
N LEU A 204 -11.04 -1.13 -0.52
CA LEU A 204 -9.96 -0.59 0.29
C LEU A 204 -9.71 0.91 0.02
N LEU A 205 -9.66 1.30 -1.26
CA LEU A 205 -9.49 2.72 -1.64
C LEU A 205 -10.63 3.59 -1.11
N LEU A 206 -11.88 3.14 -1.26
CA LEU A 206 -13.04 3.83 -0.72
C LEU A 206 -12.94 3.99 0.80
N ALA A 207 -12.59 2.93 1.52
CA ALA A 207 -12.40 2.98 2.97
C ALA A 207 -11.27 3.95 3.38
N MET A 208 -10.15 4.01 2.64
CA MET A 208 -9.08 4.98 2.86
C MET A 208 -9.58 6.41 2.67
N SER A 209 -10.28 6.67 1.57
CA SER A 209 -10.80 8.00 1.23
C SER A 209 -11.80 8.51 2.26
N TYR A 210 -12.72 7.66 2.71
CA TYR A 210 -13.66 7.98 3.79
C TYR A 210 -12.94 8.23 5.12
N SER A 211 -11.96 7.42 5.47
CA SER A 211 -11.20 7.57 6.71
C SER A 211 -10.44 8.92 6.76
N ALA A 212 -9.79 9.29 5.66
CA ALA A 212 -9.05 10.54 5.55
C ALA A 212 -9.92 11.74 5.18
N LYS A 213 -11.17 11.53 4.75
CA LYS A 213 -12.06 12.55 4.18
C LYS A 213 -11.41 13.29 3.00
N CYS A 214 -10.88 12.50 2.06
CA CYS A 214 -10.22 12.98 0.85
C CYS A 214 -10.87 12.43 -0.41
N ASN A 215 -10.53 12.98 -1.58
CA ASN A 215 -10.93 12.42 -2.86
C ASN A 215 -10.23 11.07 -3.10
N TYR A 216 -10.83 10.20 -3.91
CA TYR A 216 -10.32 8.85 -4.16
C TYR A 216 -8.89 8.87 -4.71
N LEU A 217 -8.59 9.74 -5.70
CA LEU A 217 -7.25 9.86 -6.25
C LEU A 217 -6.23 10.45 -5.27
N ASP A 218 -6.65 11.24 -4.28
CA ASP A 218 -5.75 11.75 -3.23
C ASP A 218 -5.25 10.63 -2.32
N ALA A 219 -6.04 9.57 -2.11
CA ALA A 219 -5.65 8.40 -1.33
C ALA A 219 -4.51 7.59 -1.98
N PHE A 220 -4.31 7.69 -3.30
CA PHE A 220 -3.14 7.11 -3.98
C PHE A 220 -1.84 7.82 -3.65
N ARG A 221 -1.89 9.10 -3.29
CA ARG A 221 -0.72 9.96 -3.11
C ARG A 221 -0.39 10.06 -1.63
N GLN A 222 0.61 9.31 -1.19
CA GLN A 222 1.00 9.18 0.22
C GLN A 222 1.17 10.54 0.92
N VAL A 223 1.91 11.48 0.33
CA VAL A 223 2.13 12.82 0.88
C VAL A 223 0.82 13.59 0.99
N ARG A 224 -0.02 13.53 -0.05
CA ARG A 224 -1.30 14.22 -0.07
C ARG A 224 -2.29 13.63 0.94
N TYR A 225 -2.34 12.32 1.05
CA TYR A 225 -3.15 11.61 2.02
C TYR A 225 -2.82 12.04 3.47
N TRP A 226 -1.54 12.07 3.81
CA TRP A 226 -1.09 12.51 5.13
C TRP A 226 -1.30 14.01 5.36
N ASP A 227 -1.10 14.85 4.35
CA ASP A 227 -1.40 16.29 4.43
C ASP A 227 -2.88 16.52 4.79
N ILE A 228 -3.79 15.77 4.17
CA ILE A 228 -5.23 15.88 4.44
C ILE A 228 -5.59 15.32 5.81
N LEU A 229 -5.03 14.20 6.24
CA LEU A 229 -5.23 13.64 7.59
C LEU A 229 -4.86 14.67 8.66
N ILE A 230 -3.67 15.25 8.54
CA ILE A 230 -3.17 16.26 9.47
C ILE A 230 -4.04 17.53 9.41
N PHE A 231 -4.35 18.00 8.20
CA PHE A 231 -5.24 19.16 8.02
C PHE A 231 -6.57 18.96 8.75
N ASN A 232 -7.23 17.84 8.56
CA ASN A 232 -8.52 17.54 9.21
C ASN A 232 -8.38 17.49 10.73
N ARG A 233 -7.27 16.95 11.25
CA ARG A 233 -7.02 16.89 12.70
C ARG A 233 -6.78 18.29 13.28
N LEU A 234 -5.91 19.08 12.68
CA LEU A 234 -5.60 20.43 13.14
C LEU A 234 -6.79 21.38 13.01
N LYS A 235 -7.57 21.25 11.92
CA LYS A 235 -8.83 22.01 11.76
C LYS A 235 -9.82 21.75 12.90
N GLN A 236 -9.96 20.52 13.37
CA GLN A 236 -10.82 20.19 14.53
C GLN A 236 -10.34 20.87 15.82
N GLN A 237 -9.07 21.17 15.92
CA GLN A 237 -8.45 21.89 17.04
C GLN A 237 -8.40 23.42 16.82
N ASN A 238 -8.98 23.94 15.74
CA ASN A 238 -8.91 25.34 15.30
C ASN A 238 -7.46 25.84 15.07
N ILE A 239 -6.57 24.94 14.64
CA ILE A 239 -5.18 25.26 14.29
C ILE A 239 -5.07 25.46 12.80
N ILE A 240 -4.49 26.60 12.39
CA ILE A 240 -4.21 26.91 10.98
C ILE A 240 -2.93 26.20 10.56
N VAL A 241 -3.00 25.44 9.46
CA VAL A 241 -1.85 24.75 8.90
C VAL A 241 -0.96 25.74 8.11
N PRO A 242 0.37 25.52 8.06
CA PRO A 242 1.27 26.34 7.24
C PRO A 242 0.95 26.19 5.74
N PRO A 243 1.32 27.14 4.88
CA PRO A 243 1.12 27.02 3.44
C PRO A 243 1.87 25.82 2.88
N SER A 244 1.41 25.30 1.73
CA SER A 244 2.14 24.25 0.99
C SER A 244 3.51 24.79 0.56
N ARG A 245 4.51 23.92 0.53
CA ARG A 245 5.84 24.29 0.02
C ARG A 245 5.75 24.60 -1.48
N THR A 246 6.39 25.67 -1.88
CA THR A 246 6.52 26.10 -3.28
C THR A 246 7.99 26.12 -3.68
N GLY A 247 8.29 25.83 -4.94
CA GLY A 247 9.65 25.75 -5.47
C GLY A 247 10.19 24.33 -5.57
N GLN A 248 11.37 24.16 -6.17
CA GLN A 248 12.02 22.86 -6.24
C GLN A 248 12.75 22.58 -4.91
N PRO A 249 12.42 21.50 -4.21
CA PRO A 249 13.11 21.13 -2.99
C PRO A 249 14.56 20.72 -3.30
N LYS A 250 15.45 21.04 -2.38
CA LYS A 250 16.83 20.56 -2.46
C LYS A 250 16.86 19.10 -2.04
N LYS A 251 17.32 18.20 -2.91
CA LYS A 251 17.55 16.80 -2.56
C LYS A 251 18.59 16.71 -1.45
N GLN A 252 18.16 16.34 -0.26
CA GLN A 252 19.02 16.07 0.88
C GLN A 252 19.01 14.56 1.12
N LYS A 253 20.19 13.96 1.20
CA LYS A 253 20.35 12.55 1.55
C LYS A 253 20.56 12.44 3.04
N PHE A 254 19.91 11.49 3.66
CA PHE A 254 20.10 11.12 5.06
C PHE A 254 20.24 9.60 5.20
N MET A 255 20.72 9.18 6.37
CA MET A 255 21.01 7.78 6.65
C MET A 255 19.71 6.99 6.79
N GLY A 256 19.60 5.87 6.11
CA GLY A 256 18.44 4.97 6.14
C GLY A 256 18.44 4.00 7.33
N ALA A 257 17.78 2.86 7.15
CA ALA A 257 17.75 1.77 8.13
C ALA A 257 19.12 1.09 8.28
N TYR A 258 19.27 0.35 9.38
CA TYR A 258 20.42 -0.53 9.57
C TYR A 258 20.10 -1.94 9.08
N VAL A 259 21.01 -2.51 8.32
CA VAL A 259 21.02 -3.90 7.89
C VAL A 259 22.37 -4.48 8.29
N LYS A 260 22.36 -5.59 9.02
CA LYS A 260 23.58 -6.33 9.35
C LYS A 260 23.86 -7.32 8.24
N GLU A 261 25.10 -7.32 7.73
CA GLU A 261 25.56 -8.36 6.81
C GLU A 261 25.30 -9.74 7.41
N PRO A 262 24.55 -10.63 6.72
CA PRO A 262 24.26 -11.96 7.22
C PRO A 262 25.54 -12.76 7.44
N GLN A 263 25.60 -13.50 8.54
CA GLN A 263 26.66 -14.48 8.73
C GLN A 263 26.47 -15.62 7.72
N VAL A 264 27.43 -15.74 6.80
CA VAL A 264 27.35 -16.71 5.69
C VAL A 264 27.47 -18.13 6.22
N GLY A 265 26.49 -18.96 5.92
CA GLY A 265 26.47 -20.37 6.28
C GLY A 265 25.07 -20.88 6.55
N MET A 266 24.98 -22.19 6.82
CA MET A 266 23.73 -22.79 7.27
C MET A 266 23.67 -22.73 8.81
N HIS A 267 22.65 -22.07 9.33
CA HIS A 267 22.40 -21.95 10.75
C HIS A 267 21.24 -22.87 11.16
N GLU A 268 21.40 -23.59 12.26
CA GLU A 268 20.34 -24.44 12.81
C GLU A 268 19.58 -23.68 13.91
N TRP A 269 18.28 -23.95 13.99
CA TRP A 269 17.37 -23.42 15.01
C TRP A 269 17.40 -21.88 15.10
N VAL A 270 17.01 -21.26 14.00
CA VAL A 270 16.92 -19.79 13.91
C VAL A 270 15.52 -19.32 14.31
N VAL A 271 15.47 -18.36 15.21
CA VAL A 271 14.23 -17.69 15.63
C VAL A 271 14.29 -16.23 15.20
N SER A 272 13.25 -15.76 14.50
CA SER A 272 13.10 -14.34 14.18
C SER A 272 12.25 -13.61 15.20
N PHE A 273 12.69 -12.40 15.53
CA PHE A 273 11.93 -11.44 16.33
C PHE A 273 11.76 -10.16 15.53
N ASP A 274 10.53 -9.62 15.50
CA ASP A 274 10.17 -8.45 14.70
C ASP A 274 9.57 -7.34 15.54
N LEU A 275 9.94 -6.10 15.24
CA LEU A 275 9.41 -4.90 15.89
C LEU A 275 8.08 -4.49 15.24
N ASN A 276 7.03 -4.50 16.02
CA ASN A 276 5.71 -4.07 15.56
C ASN A 276 5.73 -2.62 15.05
N SER A 277 5.62 -2.41 13.73
CA SER A 277 5.51 -1.08 13.12
C SER A 277 6.59 -0.10 13.61
N LEU A 278 7.88 -0.43 13.47
CA LEU A 278 9.03 0.28 14.05
C LEU A 278 8.94 1.81 13.94
N TYR A 279 8.86 2.37 12.74
CA TYR A 279 8.91 3.83 12.56
C TYR A 279 7.73 4.58 13.18
N PRO A 280 6.46 4.13 13.05
CA PRO A 280 5.36 4.71 13.80
C PRO A 280 5.58 4.74 15.31
N HIS A 281 6.08 3.63 15.87
CA HIS A 281 6.32 3.53 17.31
C HIS A 281 7.49 4.42 17.78
N LEU A 282 8.53 4.61 16.96
CA LEU A 282 9.59 5.57 17.26
C LEU A 282 9.09 7.01 17.26
N ILE A 283 8.24 7.38 16.31
CA ILE A 283 7.61 8.70 16.29
C ILE A 283 6.81 8.95 17.58
N MET A 284 6.04 7.95 18.03
CA MET A 284 5.30 8.02 19.29
C MET A 284 6.24 8.02 20.50
N GLN A 285 7.26 7.17 20.51
CA GLN A 285 8.19 7.02 21.65
C GLN A 285 8.97 8.30 21.95
N TYR A 286 9.46 8.98 20.92
CA TYR A 286 10.23 10.20 21.07
C TYR A 286 9.40 11.48 20.93
N ASN A 287 8.10 11.37 20.70
CA ASN A 287 7.21 12.50 20.46
C ASN A 287 7.64 13.34 19.24
N ILE A 288 8.07 12.68 18.16
CA ILE A 288 8.59 13.34 16.95
C ILE A 288 7.47 14.04 16.20
N SER A 289 7.48 15.36 16.23
CA SER A 289 6.52 16.21 15.51
C SER A 289 7.11 17.62 15.34
N PRO A 290 6.75 18.37 14.29
CA PRO A 290 7.31 19.71 14.07
C PRO A 290 7.14 20.64 15.28
N GLU A 291 5.97 20.65 15.91
CA GLU A 291 5.65 21.55 17.02
C GLU A 291 6.24 21.10 18.38
N THR A 292 6.73 19.87 18.46
CA THR A 292 7.43 19.37 19.65
C THR A 292 8.93 19.46 19.52
N SER A 293 9.45 19.67 18.30
CA SER A 293 10.87 19.88 18.04
C SER A 293 11.35 21.13 18.76
N VAL A 294 12.46 21.00 19.48
CA VAL A 294 13.17 22.13 20.12
C VAL A 294 14.52 22.29 19.43
N GLU A 295 15.13 23.48 19.51
CA GLU A 295 16.43 23.72 18.89
C GLU A 295 17.41 22.61 19.28
N SER A 296 17.91 21.89 18.27
CA SER A 296 18.90 20.83 18.45
C SER A 296 20.29 21.45 18.60
N SER A 297 21.17 20.80 19.38
CA SER A 297 22.59 21.04 19.19
C SER A 297 23.02 20.51 17.83
N ASP A 298 23.85 21.23 17.08
CA ASP A 298 24.38 20.79 15.76
C ASP A 298 25.28 19.55 15.84
N VAL A 299 25.21 18.81 16.93
CA VAL A 299 26.08 17.66 17.21
C VAL A 299 25.26 16.39 17.07
N THR A 300 25.49 15.65 15.99
CA THR A 300 25.03 14.27 15.88
C THR A 300 25.71 13.40 16.94
N LEU A 301 24.91 12.71 17.74
CA LEU A 301 25.41 11.75 18.71
C LEU A 301 25.84 10.47 18.03
N SER A 302 26.96 9.89 18.41
CA SER A 302 27.38 8.59 17.85
C SER A 302 26.51 7.46 18.40
N ILE A 303 25.89 6.69 17.50
CA ILE A 303 25.09 5.52 17.88
C ILE A 303 25.93 4.54 18.70
N ASP A 304 27.19 4.29 18.30
CA ASP A 304 28.07 3.35 19.01
C ASP A 304 28.44 3.84 20.44
N LYS A 305 28.65 5.14 20.59
CA LYS A 305 28.86 5.74 21.93
C LYS A 305 27.61 5.67 22.80
N MET A 306 26.42 5.85 22.19
CA MET A 306 25.14 5.67 22.90
C MET A 306 24.93 4.21 23.33
N LEU A 307 25.22 3.25 22.44
CA LEU A 307 25.19 1.81 22.75
C LEU A 307 26.06 1.44 23.96
N ASN A 308 27.21 2.08 24.09
CA ASN A 308 28.13 1.86 25.20
C ASN A 308 27.84 2.75 26.40
N LYS A 309 26.77 3.57 26.35
CA LYS A 309 26.41 4.54 27.40
C LYS A 309 27.54 5.53 27.73
N GLU A 310 28.39 5.84 26.73
CA GLU A 310 29.50 6.80 26.88
C GLU A 310 29.03 8.26 26.84
N ILE A 311 27.78 8.50 26.39
CA ILE A 311 27.17 9.82 26.34
C ILE A 311 26.14 9.92 27.46
N ASP A 312 26.33 10.90 28.35
CA ASP A 312 25.37 11.23 29.39
C ASP A 312 24.27 12.15 28.79
N ILE A 313 23.06 11.63 28.67
CA ILE A 313 21.91 12.37 28.14
C ILE A 313 21.23 13.13 29.29
N GLN A 314 21.85 14.20 29.74
CA GLN A 314 21.26 15.14 30.71
C GLN A 314 20.29 16.08 29.97
N SER A 315 19.05 15.64 29.75
CA SER A 315 18.07 16.43 29.04
C SER A 315 16.67 16.29 29.66
N HIS A 316 15.95 17.40 29.71
CA HIS A 316 14.50 17.37 30.00
C HIS A 316 13.64 17.00 28.79
N TYR A 317 14.27 16.74 27.66
CA TYR A 317 13.65 16.45 26.36
C TYR A 317 13.92 15.01 25.96
N ALA A 318 13.01 14.41 25.20
CA ALA A 318 13.31 13.18 24.50
C ALA A 318 14.41 13.44 23.46
N THR A 319 15.48 12.64 23.49
CA THR A 319 16.67 12.89 22.67
C THR A 319 16.94 11.72 21.72
N THR A 320 17.14 12.03 20.46
CA THR A 320 17.41 11.06 19.39
C THR A 320 18.88 11.07 18.96
N PRO A 321 19.41 9.99 18.34
CA PRO A 321 20.84 9.89 18.02
C PRO A 321 21.37 10.93 17.04
N ASN A 322 20.53 11.51 16.17
CA ASN A 322 20.92 12.63 15.32
C ASN A 322 21.04 13.97 16.09
N GLY A 323 20.87 13.97 17.42
CA GLY A 323 20.95 15.14 18.28
C GLY A 323 19.64 15.95 18.37
N ALA A 324 18.60 15.56 17.64
CA ALA A 324 17.31 16.23 17.75
C ALA A 324 16.64 15.97 19.11
N ARG A 325 15.93 16.98 19.60
CA ARG A 325 15.26 16.97 20.90
C ARG A 325 13.80 17.32 20.77
N PHE A 326 12.95 16.62 21.52
CA PHE A 326 11.51 16.78 21.47
C PHE A 326 10.92 17.05 22.84
N SER A 327 10.02 18.02 22.91
CA SER A 327 9.33 18.40 24.14
C SER A 327 8.46 17.26 24.67
N LYS A 328 8.48 17.06 26.00
CA LYS A 328 7.62 16.09 26.70
C LYS A 328 6.39 16.73 27.35
N ARG A 329 6.19 18.05 27.16
CA ARG A 329 5.10 18.78 27.82
C ARG A 329 3.72 18.42 27.31
N LYS A 330 3.63 18.16 26.00
CA LYS A 330 2.38 17.82 25.30
C LYS A 330 2.70 16.84 24.17
N GLN A 331 1.80 15.91 23.90
CA GLN A 331 1.89 15.02 22.75
C GLN A 331 1.75 15.83 21.44
N GLY A 332 2.65 15.57 20.50
CA GLY A 332 2.58 16.15 19.16
C GLY A 332 1.46 15.57 18.32
N PHE A 333 1.04 16.31 17.29
CA PHE A 333 -0.06 15.85 16.44
C PHE A 333 0.28 14.59 15.61
N LEU A 334 1.55 14.42 15.19
CA LEU A 334 1.96 13.21 14.47
C LEU A 334 1.89 11.97 15.37
N PRO A 335 2.52 11.95 16.57
CA PRO A 335 2.34 10.88 17.55
C PRO A 335 0.88 10.59 17.87
N GLU A 336 0.06 11.62 18.09
CA GLU A 336 -1.36 11.47 18.40
C GLU A 336 -2.14 10.78 17.28
N ILE A 337 -1.94 11.19 16.03
CA ILE A 337 -2.59 10.56 14.86
C ILE A 337 -2.15 9.10 14.73
N LEU A 338 -0.84 8.81 14.88
CA LEU A 338 -0.31 7.46 14.75
C LEU A 338 -0.82 6.54 15.86
N GLU A 339 -0.91 7.02 17.10
CA GLU A 339 -1.44 6.25 18.22
C GLU A 339 -2.92 5.91 18.00
N ASN A 340 -3.74 6.88 17.60
CA ASN A 340 -5.14 6.63 17.25
C ASN A 340 -5.29 5.61 16.11
N LEU A 341 -4.48 5.71 15.05
CA LEU A 341 -4.50 4.76 13.94
C LEU A 341 -4.09 3.35 14.38
N TYR A 342 -3.11 3.24 15.27
CA TYR A 342 -2.66 1.95 15.81
C TYR A 342 -3.75 1.30 16.68
N ASP A 343 -4.34 2.05 17.60
CA ASP A 343 -5.40 1.55 18.48
C ASP A 343 -6.64 1.12 17.68
N GLU A 344 -7.04 1.92 16.70
CA GLU A 344 -8.13 1.58 15.79
C GLU A 344 -7.80 0.32 14.96
N ARG A 345 -6.55 0.15 14.52
CA ARG A 345 -6.11 -1.07 13.82
C ARG A 345 -6.26 -2.31 14.70
N VAL A 346 -5.80 -2.23 15.95
CA VAL A 346 -5.93 -3.34 16.92
C VAL A 346 -7.39 -3.68 17.15
N LEU A 347 -8.24 -2.68 17.35
CA LEU A 347 -9.69 -2.86 17.52
C LEU A 347 -10.31 -3.60 16.33
N TRP A 348 -10.04 -3.16 15.10
CA TRP A 348 -10.62 -3.77 13.91
C TRP A 348 -10.06 -5.15 13.63
N LYS A 349 -8.76 -5.38 13.92
CA LYS A 349 -8.15 -6.71 13.83
C LYS A 349 -8.81 -7.71 14.79
N ASN A 350 -9.05 -7.29 16.03
CA ASN A 350 -9.70 -8.14 17.03
C ASN A 350 -11.16 -8.46 16.64
N LYS A 351 -11.92 -7.48 16.15
CA LYS A 351 -13.28 -7.71 15.61
C LYS A 351 -13.27 -8.69 14.44
N MET A 352 -12.31 -8.55 13.52
CA MET A 352 -12.17 -9.48 12.40
C MET A 352 -11.96 -10.91 12.88
N ILE A 353 -11.07 -11.12 13.85
CA ILE A 353 -10.79 -12.45 14.44
C ILE A 353 -12.02 -13.00 15.15
N GLU A 354 -12.77 -12.18 15.88
CA GLU A 354 -14.01 -12.55 16.54
C GLU A 354 -15.07 -13.03 15.52
N TYR A 355 -15.30 -12.26 14.47
CA TYR A 355 -16.23 -12.64 13.39
C TYR A 355 -15.79 -13.90 12.64
N GLN A 356 -14.48 -14.10 12.44
CA GLN A 356 -13.95 -15.33 11.83
C GLN A 356 -14.22 -16.55 12.71
N LYS A 357 -13.99 -16.46 14.01
CA LYS A 357 -14.29 -17.55 14.96
C LYS A 357 -15.79 -17.87 14.99
N GLU A 358 -16.65 -16.87 14.99
CA GLU A 358 -18.10 -17.07 14.94
C GLU A 358 -18.53 -17.70 13.60
N PHE A 359 -17.92 -17.28 12.48
CA PHE A 359 -18.17 -17.85 11.16
C PHE A 359 -17.83 -19.34 11.09
N GLU A 360 -16.74 -19.75 11.72
CA GLU A 360 -16.33 -21.18 11.80
C GLU A 360 -17.28 -21.99 12.69
N SER A 361 -17.87 -21.39 13.72
CA SER A 361 -18.71 -22.07 14.71
C SER A 361 -20.20 -22.09 14.39
N THR A 362 -20.69 -21.28 13.45
CA THR A 362 -22.11 -21.24 13.08
C THR A 362 -22.41 -22.05 11.83
N ASP A 363 -23.58 -22.71 11.78
CA ASP A 363 -24.07 -23.42 10.59
C ASP A 363 -25.22 -22.67 9.89
N ASP A 364 -25.71 -21.54 10.45
CA ASP A 364 -26.79 -20.75 9.85
C ASP A 364 -26.28 -20.01 8.59
N PRO A 365 -26.84 -20.31 7.39
CA PRO A 365 -26.40 -19.68 6.14
C PRO A 365 -26.60 -18.16 6.11
N LYS A 366 -27.67 -17.65 6.73
CA LYS A 366 -27.93 -16.20 6.79
C LYS A 366 -26.91 -15.51 7.69
N ARG A 367 -26.59 -16.13 8.83
CA ARG A 367 -25.57 -15.61 9.74
C ARG A 367 -24.18 -15.67 9.09
N LYS A 368 -23.84 -16.74 8.36
CA LYS A 368 -22.59 -16.83 7.58
C LYS A 368 -22.47 -15.70 6.55
N GLN A 369 -23.54 -15.40 5.83
CA GLN A 369 -23.53 -14.31 4.86
C GLN A 369 -23.28 -12.96 5.53
N GLU A 370 -23.93 -12.68 6.66
CA GLU A 370 -23.71 -11.45 7.42
C GLU A 370 -22.30 -11.37 7.99
N LEU A 371 -21.78 -12.48 8.55
CA LEU A 371 -20.42 -12.56 9.08
C LEU A 371 -19.37 -12.35 7.99
N ASN A 372 -19.54 -12.90 6.78
CA ASN A 372 -18.64 -12.63 5.65
C ASN A 372 -18.56 -11.15 5.35
N ARG A 373 -19.70 -10.44 5.35
CA ARG A 373 -19.74 -8.99 5.16
C ARG A 373 -19.02 -8.25 6.30
N GLN A 374 -19.24 -8.64 7.56
CA GLN A 374 -18.60 -8.04 8.72
C GLN A 374 -17.09 -8.28 8.73
N ILE A 375 -16.63 -9.48 8.35
CA ILE A 375 -15.22 -9.82 8.18
C ILE A 375 -14.57 -8.92 7.11
N ALA A 376 -15.21 -8.77 5.96
CA ALA A 376 -14.70 -7.91 4.88
C ALA A 376 -14.59 -6.43 5.32
N ILE A 377 -15.61 -5.91 6.01
CA ILE A 377 -15.58 -4.55 6.56
C ILE A 377 -14.45 -4.39 7.59
N ALA A 378 -14.31 -5.33 8.51
CA ALA A 378 -13.28 -5.29 9.56
C ALA A 378 -11.88 -5.43 8.94
N TYR A 379 -11.71 -6.31 7.94
CA TYR A 379 -10.47 -6.48 7.18
C TYR A 379 -10.08 -5.16 6.49
N ASN A 380 -10.97 -4.53 5.74
CA ASN A 380 -10.68 -3.26 5.06
C ASN A 380 -10.31 -2.17 6.06
N ASN A 381 -11.04 -2.05 7.17
CA ASN A 381 -10.74 -1.07 8.19
C ASN A 381 -9.37 -1.27 8.85
N GLN A 382 -8.99 -2.51 9.20
CA GLN A 382 -7.66 -2.75 9.76
C GLN A 382 -6.55 -2.55 8.71
N MET A 383 -6.81 -2.88 7.43
CA MET A 383 -5.83 -2.67 6.35
C MET A 383 -5.61 -1.19 6.05
N VAL A 384 -6.65 -0.37 6.03
CA VAL A 384 -6.51 1.10 5.91
C VAL A 384 -5.54 1.65 6.96
N ARG A 385 -5.73 1.27 8.24
CA ARG A 385 -4.87 1.72 9.34
C ARG A 385 -3.45 1.20 9.20
N LYS A 386 -3.28 -0.07 8.80
CA LYS A 386 -1.95 -0.67 8.52
C LYS A 386 -1.21 0.10 7.42
N ILE A 387 -1.88 0.39 6.31
CA ILE A 387 -1.30 1.12 5.18
C ILE A 387 -0.97 2.55 5.60
N SER A 388 -1.87 3.22 6.32
CA SER A 388 -1.64 4.57 6.84
C SER A 388 -0.41 4.61 7.74
N LEU A 389 -0.32 3.73 8.73
CA LEU A 389 0.84 3.63 9.64
C LEU A 389 2.15 3.42 8.87
N ASN A 390 2.20 2.44 7.98
CA ASN A 390 3.41 2.12 7.22
C ASN A 390 3.81 3.23 6.25
N SER A 391 2.85 4.05 5.81
CA SER A 391 3.10 5.18 4.89
C SER A 391 3.54 6.46 5.58
N ALA A 392 3.41 6.56 6.90
CA ALA A 392 3.70 7.78 7.67
C ALA A 392 5.13 8.28 7.48
N TYR A 393 6.11 7.39 7.68
CA TYR A 393 7.51 7.73 7.52
C TYR A 393 7.86 8.17 6.09
N GLY A 394 7.30 7.50 5.07
CA GLY A 394 7.50 7.89 3.68
C GLY A 394 6.90 9.26 3.33
N ALA A 395 5.87 9.72 4.05
CA ALA A 395 5.38 11.09 3.93
C ALA A 395 6.32 12.07 4.64
N ILE A 396 6.71 11.80 5.89
CA ILE A 396 7.58 12.66 6.69
C ILE A 396 8.95 12.86 6.03
N GLY A 397 9.52 11.81 5.42
CA GLY A 397 10.79 11.84 4.70
C GLY A 397 10.72 12.41 3.29
N ASN A 398 9.56 12.84 2.82
CA ASN A 398 9.37 13.36 1.46
C ASN A 398 9.53 14.88 1.43
N GLU A 399 10.47 15.37 0.62
CA GLU A 399 10.79 16.80 0.48
C GLU A 399 9.60 17.69 0.03
N TRP A 400 8.57 17.10 -0.57
CA TRP A 400 7.32 17.78 -0.97
C TRP A 400 6.26 17.84 0.14
N PHE A 401 6.53 17.18 1.26
CA PHE A 401 5.60 17.19 2.37
C PHE A 401 5.58 18.56 3.06
N ARG A 402 4.39 19.06 3.39
CA ARG A 402 4.21 20.36 4.06
C ARG A 402 5.05 20.52 5.33
N TYR A 403 5.15 19.45 6.09
CA TYR A 403 5.82 19.38 7.39
C TYR A 403 7.21 18.72 7.31
N PHE A 404 7.79 18.64 6.09
CA PHE A 404 9.11 18.03 5.93
C PHE A 404 10.18 18.83 6.65
N GLU A 405 10.92 18.17 7.52
CA GLU A 405 12.15 18.63 8.13
C GLU A 405 13.14 17.48 8.14
N LEU A 406 14.35 17.69 7.65
CA LEU A 406 15.37 16.66 7.53
C LEU A 406 15.69 16.03 8.89
N SER A 407 15.81 16.87 9.93
CA SER A 407 16.08 16.45 11.30
C SER A 407 15.02 15.49 11.85
N LEU A 408 13.74 15.65 11.49
CA LEU A 408 12.67 14.73 11.91
C LEU A 408 12.81 13.37 11.23
N ALA A 409 13.09 13.35 9.92
CA ALA A 409 13.28 12.10 9.18
C ALA A 409 14.51 11.33 9.69
N GLU A 410 15.61 12.03 9.94
CA GLU A 410 16.84 11.46 10.52
C GLU A 410 16.65 10.99 11.96
N ALA A 411 15.84 11.70 12.76
CA ALA A 411 15.49 11.27 14.10
C ALA A 411 14.83 9.90 14.13
N VAL A 412 13.92 9.63 13.18
CA VAL A 412 13.25 8.33 13.08
C VAL A 412 14.23 7.23 12.70
N THR A 413 15.04 7.42 11.64
CA THR A 413 15.95 6.36 11.16
C THR A 413 17.10 6.09 12.11
N SER A 414 17.71 7.14 12.67
CA SER A 414 18.80 6.98 13.63
C SER A 414 18.31 6.31 14.93
N SER A 415 17.10 6.63 15.39
CA SER A 415 16.48 5.95 16.53
C SER A 415 16.17 4.48 16.23
N GLY A 416 15.76 4.16 14.99
CA GLY A 416 15.58 2.78 14.54
C GLY A 416 16.89 1.99 14.55
N GLN A 417 17.95 2.58 14.03
CA GLN A 417 19.29 1.97 14.09
C GLN A 417 19.76 1.73 15.53
N LEU A 418 19.55 2.70 16.41
CA LEU A 418 19.90 2.53 17.82
C LEU A 418 19.07 1.41 18.47
N ALA A 419 17.77 1.39 18.26
CA ALA A 419 16.86 0.41 18.86
C ALA A 419 17.20 -1.02 18.45
N ILE A 420 17.49 -1.27 17.17
CA ILE A 420 17.81 -2.62 16.69
C ILE A 420 19.18 -3.10 17.15
N LYS A 421 20.19 -2.21 17.17
CA LYS A 421 21.52 -2.53 17.73
C LYS A 421 21.48 -2.70 19.24
N TRP A 422 20.58 -2.00 19.94
CA TRP A 422 20.41 -2.12 21.38
C TRP A 422 19.90 -3.50 21.78
N VAL A 423 18.90 -4.01 21.08
CA VAL A 423 18.38 -5.36 21.33
C VAL A 423 19.36 -6.44 20.89
N GLU A 424 20.08 -6.27 19.75
CA GLU A 424 21.17 -7.16 19.34
C GLU A 424 22.18 -7.35 20.46
N LYS A 425 22.67 -6.25 21.03
CA LYS A 425 23.62 -6.28 22.14
C LYS A 425 23.06 -6.99 23.36
N ALA A 426 21.82 -6.71 23.74
CA ALA A 426 21.17 -7.32 24.90
C ALA A 426 20.97 -8.84 24.72
N VAL A 427 20.54 -9.27 23.55
CA VAL A 427 20.35 -10.69 23.22
C VAL A 427 21.68 -11.44 23.24
N ASN A 428 22.71 -10.90 22.60
CA ASN A 428 24.05 -11.51 22.61
C ASN A 428 24.63 -11.59 24.03
N MET A 429 24.51 -10.54 24.84
CA MET A 429 24.96 -10.57 26.24
C MET A 429 24.25 -11.65 27.05
N TYR A 430 22.93 -11.78 26.89
CA TYR A 430 22.16 -12.80 27.60
C TYR A 430 22.57 -14.21 27.20
N LEU A 431 22.62 -14.51 25.89
CA LEU A 431 22.98 -15.84 25.39
C LEU A 431 24.42 -16.20 25.77
N ASN A 432 25.37 -15.30 25.62
CA ASN A 432 26.76 -15.51 26.05
C ASN A 432 26.85 -15.82 27.55
N THR A 433 26.06 -15.13 28.37
CA THR A 433 26.05 -15.38 29.84
C THR A 433 25.52 -16.78 30.16
N ILE A 434 24.45 -17.24 29.55
CA ILE A 434 23.85 -18.57 29.86
C ILE A 434 24.60 -19.73 29.22
N LEU A 435 25.30 -19.49 28.11
CA LEU A 435 26.03 -20.52 27.36
C LEU A 435 27.51 -20.58 27.75
N ASP A 436 28.03 -19.56 28.42
CA ASP A 436 29.43 -19.38 28.78
C ASP A 436 30.33 -19.28 27.53
N THR A 437 29.97 -18.36 26.62
CA THR A 437 30.62 -18.14 25.33
C THR A 437 30.86 -16.65 25.07
N GLU A 438 31.57 -16.34 23.98
CA GLU A 438 31.78 -14.98 23.47
C GLU A 438 31.38 -14.91 21.96
N ASP A 439 30.21 -15.45 21.62
CA ASP A 439 29.74 -15.57 20.24
C ASP A 439 28.75 -14.48 19.86
N ASP A 440 28.57 -14.29 18.56
CA ASP A 440 27.50 -13.47 17.97
C ASP A 440 26.36 -14.37 17.49
N TYR A 441 25.31 -14.44 18.32
CA TYR A 441 24.13 -15.26 18.05
C TYR A 441 23.11 -14.60 17.13
N VAL A 442 23.22 -13.29 16.88
CA VAL A 442 22.36 -12.56 15.94
C VAL A 442 22.96 -12.66 14.55
N VAL A 443 22.50 -13.64 13.77
CA VAL A 443 23.08 -13.99 12.45
C VAL A 443 22.73 -13.01 11.34
N ALA A 444 21.61 -12.29 11.46
CA ALA A 444 21.20 -11.25 10.50
C ALA A 444 20.30 -10.22 11.20
N ILE A 445 20.24 -9.01 10.62
CA ILE A 445 19.31 -7.93 10.98
C ILE A 445 18.81 -7.30 9.69
N ASP A 446 17.49 -7.11 9.61
CA ASP A 446 16.88 -6.34 8.52
C ASP A 446 15.90 -5.32 9.11
N THR A 447 16.35 -4.08 9.20
CA THR A 447 15.55 -2.90 9.60
C THR A 447 14.87 -3.01 10.96
N ASP A 448 13.90 -3.90 11.13
CA ASP A 448 13.04 -4.10 12.32
C ASP A 448 13.06 -5.55 12.83
N SER A 449 13.75 -6.45 12.16
CA SER A 449 13.85 -7.85 12.53
C SER A 449 15.25 -8.27 12.90
N ILE A 450 15.39 -9.12 13.92
CA ILE A 450 16.62 -9.83 14.26
C ILE A 450 16.42 -11.34 14.11
N TYR A 451 17.45 -12.01 13.60
CA TYR A 451 17.48 -13.46 13.40
C TYR A 451 18.53 -14.05 14.34
N VAL A 452 18.07 -14.86 15.31
CA VAL A 452 18.90 -15.36 16.42
C VAL A 452 19.04 -16.87 16.29
N ARG A 453 20.29 -17.37 16.27
CA ARG A 453 20.55 -18.82 16.31
C ARG A 453 20.54 -19.36 17.74
N PHE A 454 19.93 -20.54 17.90
CA PHE A 454 19.79 -21.23 19.19
C PHE A 454 20.37 -22.65 19.18
N ASP A 455 21.18 -22.98 18.17
CA ASP A 455 21.76 -24.33 18.00
C ASP A 455 22.55 -24.81 19.22
N GLU A 456 23.34 -23.92 19.83
CA GLU A 456 24.11 -24.24 21.05
C GLU A 456 23.22 -24.45 22.28
N LEU A 457 22.17 -23.65 22.42
CA LEU A 457 21.20 -23.81 23.48
C LEU A 457 20.48 -25.15 23.35
N ILE A 458 20.06 -25.51 22.13
CA ILE A 458 19.42 -26.80 21.84
C ILE A 458 20.39 -27.97 22.14
N LYS A 459 21.66 -27.86 21.73
CA LYS A 459 22.69 -28.88 22.04
C LYS A 459 22.92 -29.03 23.56
N LYS A 460 22.96 -27.92 24.28
CA LYS A 460 23.19 -27.91 25.75
C LYS A 460 22.02 -28.50 26.53
N VAL A 461 20.78 -28.19 26.16
CA VAL A 461 19.56 -28.63 26.87
C VAL A 461 19.05 -29.96 26.35
N ASN A 462 19.27 -30.29 25.09
CA ASN A 462 18.80 -31.49 24.39
C ASN A 462 17.29 -31.79 24.60
N PRO A 463 16.39 -30.86 24.27
CA PRO A 463 14.97 -31.00 24.54
C PRO A 463 14.33 -32.06 23.64
N LYS A 464 13.30 -32.76 24.13
CA LYS A 464 12.56 -33.77 23.35
C LYS A 464 11.83 -33.19 22.14
N ASN A 465 11.31 -31.99 22.27
CA ASN A 465 10.72 -31.20 21.19
C ASN A 465 11.38 -29.83 21.12
N PRO A 466 12.34 -29.63 20.20
CA PRO A 466 13.05 -28.35 20.07
C PRO A 466 12.14 -27.16 19.73
N VAL A 467 11.09 -27.36 18.92
CA VAL A 467 10.18 -26.26 18.51
C VAL A 467 9.39 -25.76 19.72
N ASP A 468 8.77 -26.66 20.50
CA ASP A 468 8.00 -26.25 21.69
C ASP A 468 8.92 -25.62 22.75
N PHE A 469 10.14 -26.14 22.88
CA PHE A 469 11.13 -25.55 23.77
C PHE A 469 11.51 -24.13 23.35
N LEU A 470 11.82 -23.92 22.08
CA LEU A 470 12.17 -22.59 21.55
C LEU A 470 10.98 -21.63 21.62
N ASP A 471 9.75 -22.11 21.39
CA ASP A 471 8.55 -21.28 21.58
C ASP A 471 8.42 -20.79 23.02
N GLN A 472 8.66 -21.65 24.02
CA GLN A 472 8.66 -21.26 25.43
C GLN A 472 9.80 -20.32 25.78
N VAL A 473 11.01 -20.57 25.28
CA VAL A 473 12.17 -19.70 25.51
C VAL A 473 11.95 -18.32 24.90
N ALA A 474 11.50 -18.27 23.65
CA ALA A 474 11.28 -17.04 22.91
C ALA A 474 10.18 -16.17 23.53
N ASN A 475 9.02 -16.76 23.84
CA ASN A 475 7.88 -16.05 24.45
C ASN A 475 8.05 -15.79 25.95
N GLY A 476 9.01 -16.48 26.61
CA GLY A 476 9.32 -16.32 28.04
C GLY A 476 10.55 -15.47 28.25
N LYS A 477 11.69 -16.13 28.49
CA LYS A 477 12.94 -15.46 28.90
C LYS A 477 13.48 -14.47 27.88
N MET A 478 13.43 -14.79 26.58
CA MET A 478 13.90 -13.85 25.57
C MET A 478 13.00 -12.61 25.53
N GLN A 479 11.68 -12.78 25.65
CA GLN A 479 10.76 -11.65 25.70
C GLN A 479 11.00 -10.76 26.93
N GLU A 480 11.32 -11.33 28.09
CA GLU A 480 11.71 -10.58 29.29
C GLU A 480 12.97 -9.75 29.04
N VAL A 481 14.00 -10.34 28.42
CA VAL A 481 15.25 -9.64 28.05
C VAL A 481 14.99 -8.49 27.08
N ILE A 482 14.21 -8.76 26.03
CA ILE A 482 13.85 -7.78 25.00
C ILE A 482 13.06 -6.62 25.62
N ASN A 483 12.04 -6.90 26.42
CA ASN A 483 11.24 -5.86 27.06
C ASN A 483 12.10 -4.98 27.98
N LYS A 484 12.92 -5.59 28.82
CA LYS A 484 13.80 -4.86 29.72
C LYS A 484 14.81 -3.98 28.98
N CYS A 485 15.37 -4.47 27.86
CA CYS A 485 16.33 -3.67 27.11
C CYS A 485 15.68 -2.44 26.46
N TYR A 486 14.41 -2.52 26.02
CA TYR A 486 13.69 -1.36 25.50
C TYR A 486 13.21 -0.39 26.59
N GLU A 487 12.92 -0.88 27.80
CA GLU A 487 12.70 -0.01 28.97
C GLU A 487 13.98 0.78 29.28
N GLU A 488 15.15 0.13 29.35
CA GLU A 488 16.44 0.80 29.57
C GLU A 488 16.78 1.81 28.45
N LEU A 489 16.47 1.49 27.19
CA LEU A 489 16.66 2.42 26.07
C LEU A 489 15.78 3.67 26.23
N ALA A 490 14.51 3.48 26.57
CA ALA A 490 13.57 4.59 26.76
C ALA A 490 14.01 5.51 27.93
N GLU A 491 14.48 4.94 29.05
CA GLU A 491 15.03 5.68 30.17
C GLU A 491 16.30 6.42 29.78
N TYR A 492 17.25 5.73 29.14
CA TYR A 492 18.54 6.32 28.75
C TYR A 492 18.38 7.52 27.80
N THR A 493 17.45 7.42 26.83
CA THR A 493 17.16 8.49 25.86
C THR A 493 16.17 9.53 26.37
N ASN A 494 15.72 9.41 27.64
CA ASN A 494 14.65 10.21 28.21
C ASN A 494 13.40 10.29 27.30
N ALA A 495 13.01 9.17 26.70
CA ALA A 495 11.91 9.09 25.77
C ALA A 495 10.59 9.64 26.35
N TYR A 496 9.67 10.09 25.51
CA TYR A 496 8.36 10.56 25.94
C TYR A 496 7.54 9.43 26.58
N GLN A 497 7.62 8.24 25.99
CA GLN A 497 7.02 7.00 26.49
C GLN A 497 7.78 5.79 25.94
N ASN A 498 7.63 4.60 26.54
CA ASN A 498 8.12 3.36 25.95
C ASN A 498 7.05 2.76 25.04
N LYS A 499 7.33 2.65 23.75
CA LYS A 499 6.43 2.07 22.72
C LYS A 499 7.06 0.91 21.96
N MET A 500 8.31 0.56 22.24
CA MET A 500 8.96 -0.55 21.54
C MET A 500 8.36 -1.88 22.00
N ASN A 501 7.92 -2.68 21.03
CA ASN A 501 7.40 -4.02 21.25
C ASN A 501 7.89 -4.93 20.14
N MET A 502 8.80 -5.84 20.50
CA MET A 502 9.34 -6.85 19.60
C MET A 502 8.81 -8.22 20.02
N GLY A 503 8.26 -8.95 19.07
CA GLY A 503 7.70 -10.28 19.30
C GLY A 503 8.36 -11.36 18.45
N ARG A 504 8.28 -12.61 18.89
CA ARG A 504 8.70 -13.78 18.11
C ARG A 504 7.77 -13.97 16.90
N GLU A 505 8.32 -14.15 15.72
CA GLU A 505 7.58 -14.33 14.47
C GLU A 505 7.69 -15.77 13.94
N VAL A 506 8.90 -16.23 13.66
CA VAL A 506 9.16 -17.55 13.06
C VAL A 506 10.17 -18.34 13.88
N ILE A 507 10.01 -19.66 13.92
CA ILE A 507 11.02 -20.64 14.34
C ILE A 507 11.32 -21.50 13.13
N ALA A 508 12.59 -21.54 12.71
CA ALA A 508 13.07 -22.37 11.61
C ALA A 508 14.12 -23.37 12.12
N ASP A 509 14.03 -24.61 11.67
CA ASP A 509 15.03 -25.64 11.97
C ASP A 509 16.34 -25.37 11.25
N LYS A 510 16.30 -24.72 10.08
CA LYS A 510 17.44 -24.32 9.26
C LYS A 510 17.21 -22.96 8.64
N GLY A 511 18.24 -22.12 8.67
CA GLY A 511 18.33 -20.83 7.98
C GLY A 511 19.64 -20.72 7.21
N ILE A 512 19.61 -20.05 6.04
CA ILE A 512 20.79 -19.82 5.18
C ILE A 512 21.06 -18.33 5.14
#